data_9a8d196f3ad6df279fcb2a02cb88b588
#
_entry.id   9a8d196f3ad6df279fcb2a02cb88b588
#
_cell.length_a   1.000
_cell.length_b   1.000
_cell.length_c   1.000
_cell.angle_alpha   90.00
_cell.angle_beta   90.00
_cell.angle_gamma   90.00
#
_symmetry.space_group_name_H-M   'P 1'
#
loop_
_entity.id
_entity.type
_entity.pdbx_description
1 polymer ?
#
loop_
_entity_poly.entity_id
_entity_poly.type
_entity_poly.pdbx_seq_one_letter_code
_entity_poly.pdbx_strand_id
1 'polypeptide(L)'
;MKAARLFGKNDLRIQDIPVPEIAPGEILLRTGAASVCGTDVRMLQHGHAHATFEAPLVIGHEMAGTIERIGGDVPGYTVGQRVCVAPNYNPVPSQLTVSGNGHLDPNYRALGIHEDGSFAEYVRIPSHAVQQGNVFPIADHVSFTEAAMVEPMSCVYNAYEKAGTRPGDIVLIIGAGPIGVMHAKISKLAGAGKVIINDVHSERLEMARGIDSSFITIQGDVRDEIKRLTGGAGPDVIITACPVPEVQTLAVEIAAISGRIVFFGGLPKDRAVVPLDSNLIHYRQLVVTGTTRQSLRQFQATLALITEGALCLEDLVTSTHPVEDTEKAIAAMANATGLKSRLAFAS
;
A
#
# COMPACT_ATOMS: atom_id res chain seq x y z
N MET A 1 12.18 -1.88 -24.57
CA MET A 1 12.23 -1.51 -23.15
C MET A 1 12.42 -2.76 -22.30
N LYS A 2 13.13 -2.63 -21.18
CA LYS A 2 13.24 -3.71 -20.19
C LYS A 2 11.99 -3.80 -19.33
N ALA A 3 11.55 -5.04 -19.06
CA ALA A 3 10.37 -5.31 -18.24
C ALA A 3 10.51 -6.63 -17.46
N ALA A 4 10.01 -6.66 -16.24
CA ALA A 4 9.87 -7.86 -15.42
C ALA A 4 8.47 -8.45 -15.64
N ARG A 5 8.39 -9.59 -16.31
CA ARG A 5 7.14 -10.26 -16.71
C ARG A 5 6.91 -11.53 -15.91
N LEU A 6 5.76 -11.63 -15.29
CA LEU A 6 5.29 -12.83 -14.59
C LEU A 6 4.59 -13.78 -15.55
N PHE A 7 5.12 -15.00 -15.70
CA PHE A 7 4.58 -16.06 -16.57
C PHE A 7 3.72 -17.06 -15.80
N GLY A 8 3.72 -16.98 -14.49
CA GLY A 8 3.01 -17.88 -13.60
C GLY A 8 3.71 -18.00 -12.25
N LYS A 9 3.32 -19.01 -11.47
CA LYS A 9 3.90 -19.26 -10.14
C LYS A 9 5.41 -19.48 -10.22
N ASN A 10 6.17 -18.65 -9.48
CA ASN A 10 7.62 -18.67 -9.39
C ASN A 10 8.35 -18.54 -10.75
N ASP A 11 7.70 -17.90 -11.72
CA ASP A 11 8.28 -17.70 -13.06
C ASP A 11 8.20 -16.21 -13.43
N LEU A 12 9.15 -15.42 -12.94
CA LEU A 12 9.38 -14.03 -13.31
C LEU A 12 10.59 -13.95 -14.22
N ARG A 13 10.46 -13.26 -15.36
CA ARG A 13 11.53 -13.14 -16.34
C ARG A 13 11.75 -11.69 -16.72
N ILE A 14 13.01 -11.28 -16.79
CA ILE A 14 13.38 -10.00 -17.36
C ILE A 14 13.50 -10.15 -18.87
N GLN A 15 12.79 -9.31 -19.61
CA GLN A 15 12.76 -9.35 -21.07
C GLN A 15 12.88 -7.96 -21.67
N ASP A 16 13.50 -7.89 -22.86
CA ASP A 16 13.38 -6.74 -23.74
C ASP A 16 12.12 -6.90 -24.59
N ILE A 17 11.16 -5.98 -24.40
CA ILE A 17 9.89 -5.97 -25.12
C ILE A 17 9.69 -4.62 -25.84
N PRO A 18 8.83 -4.53 -26.86
CA PRO A 18 8.50 -3.25 -27.47
C PRO A 18 7.95 -2.25 -26.43
N VAL A 19 8.26 -0.97 -26.63
CA VAL A 19 7.58 0.11 -25.88
C VAL A 19 6.11 0.09 -26.27
N PRO A 20 5.16 0.17 -25.30
CA PRO A 20 3.74 0.14 -25.62
C PRO A 20 3.33 1.27 -26.58
N GLU A 21 2.53 0.93 -27.57
CA GLU A 21 1.80 1.92 -28.34
C GLU A 21 0.62 2.44 -27.53
N ILE A 22 0.28 3.71 -27.73
CA ILE A 22 -0.84 4.34 -27.05
C ILE A 22 -1.90 4.80 -28.05
N ALA A 23 -3.15 4.60 -27.68
CA ALA A 23 -4.33 5.06 -28.40
C ALA A 23 -4.72 6.51 -27.99
N PRO A 24 -5.65 7.14 -28.70
CA PRO A 24 -6.21 8.43 -28.26
C PRO A 24 -6.79 8.38 -26.85
N GLY A 25 -6.46 9.36 -26.03
CA GLY A 25 -6.89 9.43 -24.63
C GLY A 25 -5.99 8.68 -23.64
N GLU A 26 -4.97 7.98 -24.10
CA GLU A 26 -4.00 7.25 -23.24
C GLU A 26 -2.72 8.07 -22.99
N ILE A 27 -2.02 7.72 -21.93
CA ILE A 27 -0.72 8.30 -21.58
C ILE A 27 0.34 7.20 -21.55
N LEU A 28 1.50 7.45 -22.14
CA LEU A 28 2.70 6.66 -21.91
C LEU A 28 3.52 7.32 -20.81
N LEU A 29 3.68 6.63 -19.70
CA LEU A 29 4.50 7.04 -18.58
C LEU A 29 5.90 6.43 -18.74
N ARG A 30 6.96 7.24 -18.68
CA ARG A 30 8.33 6.77 -18.44
C ARG A 30 8.50 6.61 -16.93
N THR A 31 8.75 5.39 -16.47
CA THR A 31 8.84 5.06 -15.04
C THR A 31 10.10 5.70 -14.45
N GLY A 32 9.92 6.52 -13.42
CA GLY A 32 11.02 7.10 -12.64
C GLY A 32 11.35 6.30 -11.39
N ALA A 33 10.31 5.76 -10.75
CA ALA A 33 10.42 4.81 -9.64
C ALA A 33 9.18 3.92 -9.57
N ALA A 34 9.39 2.67 -9.17
CA ALA A 34 8.34 1.76 -8.73
C ALA A 34 8.73 1.12 -7.41
N SER A 35 7.77 0.79 -6.55
CA SER A 35 8.06 0.10 -5.30
C SER A 35 7.38 -1.27 -5.25
N VAL A 36 7.99 -2.20 -4.51
CA VAL A 36 7.52 -3.57 -4.38
C VAL A 36 6.47 -3.66 -3.28
N CYS A 37 5.37 -4.34 -3.55
CA CYS A 37 4.28 -4.61 -2.64
C CYS A 37 4.23 -6.08 -2.21
N GLY A 38 3.64 -6.37 -1.06
CA GLY A 38 3.32 -7.75 -0.66
C GLY A 38 2.38 -8.47 -1.64
N THR A 39 1.65 -7.73 -2.47
CA THR A 39 0.85 -8.28 -3.57
C THR A 39 1.74 -8.89 -4.65
N ASP A 40 2.83 -8.22 -5.03
CA ASP A 40 3.78 -8.74 -6.03
C ASP A 40 4.46 -10.02 -5.53
N VAL A 41 4.81 -10.05 -4.23
CA VAL A 41 5.33 -11.28 -3.56
C VAL A 41 4.32 -12.43 -3.69
N ARG A 42 3.05 -12.18 -3.37
CA ARG A 42 1.99 -13.21 -3.47
C ARG A 42 1.75 -13.67 -4.90
N MET A 43 1.75 -12.73 -5.86
CA MET A 43 1.58 -13.06 -7.28
C MET A 43 2.72 -13.95 -7.78
N LEU A 44 3.96 -13.66 -7.39
CA LEU A 44 5.10 -14.51 -7.73
C LEU A 44 4.99 -15.89 -7.06
N GLN A 45 4.70 -15.97 -5.77
CA GLN A 45 4.70 -17.22 -5.01
C GLN A 45 3.52 -18.14 -5.34
N HIS A 46 2.37 -17.60 -5.69
CA HIS A 46 1.13 -18.38 -5.89
C HIS A 46 0.61 -18.37 -7.31
N GLY A 47 1.17 -17.54 -8.20
CA GLY A 47 0.62 -17.25 -9.52
C GLY A 47 -0.56 -16.28 -9.46
N HIS A 48 -1.00 -15.83 -10.62
CA HIS A 48 -2.14 -14.93 -10.77
C HIS A 48 -2.93 -15.24 -12.05
N ALA A 49 -4.26 -15.11 -12.00
CA ALA A 49 -5.13 -15.47 -13.12
C ALA A 49 -4.87 -14.66 -14.41
N HIS A 50 -4.33 -13.45 -14.28
CA HIS A 50 -3.97 -12.57 -15.41
C HIS A 50 -2.49 -12.67 -15.82
N ALA A 51 -1.71 -13.59 -15.22
CA ALA A 51 -0.31 -13.82 -15.54
C ALA A 51 -0.11 -15.30 -15.87
N THR A 52 -0.16 -15.63 -17.16
CA THR A 52 0.00 -17.00 -17.69
C THR A 52 1.17 -17.08 -18.66
N PHE A 53 1.57 -18.29 -19.02
CA PHE A 53 2.65 -18.50 -19.99
C PHE A 53 2.32 -17.89 -21.37
N GLU A 54 1.06 -17.98 -21.81
CA GLU A 54 0.57 -17.46 -23.09
C GLU A 54 0.36 -15.94 -23.04
N ALA A 55 0.02 -15.40 -21.86
CA ALA A 55 -0.23 -13.98 -21.64
C ALA A 55 0.49 -13.52 -20.38
N PRO A 56 1.82 -13.38 -20.42
CA PRO A 56 2.60 -12.92 -19.27
C PRO A 56 2.35 -11.44 -18.97
N LEU A 57 2.32 -11.11 -17.67
CA LEU A 57 1.96 -9.79 -17.17
C LEU A 57 3.20 -9.06 -16.63
N VAL A 58 3.38 -7.79 -17.00
CA VAL A 58 4.29 -6.89 -16.29
C VAL A 58 3.62 -6.50 -14.96
N ILE A 59 4.19 -6.94 -13.85
CA ILE A 59 3.65 -6.65 -12.51
C ILE A 59 4.12 -5.28 -11.98
N GLY A 60 3.72 -4.91 -10.76
CA GLY A 60 4.04 -3.63 -10.12
C GLY A 60 2.95 -2.58 -10.29
N HIS A 61 2.45 -2.07 -9.16
CA HIS A 61 1.28 -1.16 -9.13
C HIS A 61 1.52 0.10 -8.31
N GLU A 62 2.71 0.28 -7.76
CA GLU A 62 3.14 1.45 -7.02
C GLU A 62 4.14 2.23 -7.89
N MET A 63 3.75 3.38 -8.48
CA MET A 63 4.55 4.03 -9.52
C MET A 63 4.48 5.54 -9.55
N ALA A 64 5.61 6.14 -9.97
CA ALA A 64 5.72 7.54 -10.37
C ALA A 64 6.73 7.68 -11.52
N GLY A 65 6.59 8.73 -12.29
CA GLY A 65 7.46 8.97 -13.44
C GLY A 65 7.13 10.25 -14.19
N THR A 66 7.56 10.29 -15.44
CA THR A 66 7.37 11.42 -16.33
C THR A 66 6.49 11.03 -17.51
N ILE A 67 5.56 11.87 -17.90
CA ILE A 67 4.75 11.67 -19.11
C ILE A 67 5.66 11.74 -20.33
N GLU A 68 5.83 10.64 -21.02
CA GLU A 68 6.68 10.52 -22.20
C GLU A 68 5.92 10.85 -23.50
N ARG A 69 4.69 10.36 -23.62
CA ARG A 69 3.80 10.65 -24.77
C ARG A 69 2.35 10.71 -24.31
N ILE A 70 1.55 11.45 -25.07
CA ILE A 70 0.10 11.57 -24.88
C ILE A 70 -0.57 11.19 -26.19
N GLY A 71 -1.55 10.30 -26.11
CA GLY A 71 -2.34 9.84 -27.25
C GLY A 71 -3.45 10.84 -27.62
N GLY A 72 -3.17 11.72 -28.57
CA GLY A 72 -4.11 12.77 -28.98
C GLY A 72 -4.19 13.92 -27.97
N ASP A 73 -5.34 14.61 -27.93
CA ASP A 73 -5.59 15.70 -26.98
C ASP A 73 -6.15 15.15 -25.67
N VAL A 74 -5.36 15.26 -24.59
CA VAL A 74 -5.75 14.89 -23.22
C VAL A 74 -5.62 16.14 -22.35
N PRO A 75 -6.70 16.86 -22.12
CA PRO A 75 -6.66 18.11 -21.37
C PRO A 75 -6.07 17.95 -19.97
N GLY A 76 -5.26 18.92 -19.56
CA GLY A 76 -4.69 18.95 -18.21
C GLY A 76 -3.36 18.22 -18.04
N TYR A 77 -2.83 17.58 -19.10
CA TYR A 77 -1.52 16.90 -19.08
C TYR A 77 -0.60 17.41 -20.18
N THR A 78 0.70 17.37 -19.90
CA THR A 78 1.74 17.76 -20.86
C THR A 78 2.89 16.74 -20.84
N VAL A 79 3.53 16.54 -22.00
CA VAL A 79 4.77 15.76 -22.09
C VAL A 79 5.85 16.40 -21.22
N GLY A 80 6.60 15.59 -20.50
CA GLY A 80 7.60 16.04 -19.53
C GLY A 80 7.03 16.28 -18.12
N GLN A 81 5.72 16.25 -17.93
CA GLN A 81 5.10 16.44 -16.62
C GLN A 81 5.43 15.26 -15.70
N ARG A 82 5.80 15.57 -14.46
CA ARG A 82 6.06 14.59 -13.39
C ARG A 82 4.75 14.20 -12.75
N VAL A 83 4.50 12.89 -12.62
CA VAL A 83 3.22 12.36 -12.10
C VAL A 83 3.42 11.10 -11.26
N CYS A 84 2.45 10.81 -10.39
CA CYS A 84 2.22 9.48 -9.83
C CYS A 84 0.84 8.96 -10.25
N VAL A 85 0.64 7.64 -10.18
CA VAL A 85 -0.56 7.02 -10.75
C VAL A 85 -1.25 6.16 -9.70
N ALA A 86 -2.55 6.43 -9.48
CA ALA A 86 -3.43 5.53 -8.74
C ALA A 86 -3.77 4.33 -9.66
N PRO A 87 -3.33 3.11 -9.35
CA PRO A 87 -3.42 2.00 -10.32
C PRO A 87 -4.84 1.49 -10.55
N ASN A 88 -5.75 1.67 -9.58
CA ASN A 88 -7.11 1.13 -9.62
C ASN A 88 -8.06 2.06 -10.37
N TYR A 89 -8.76 1.56 -11.37
CA TYR A 89 -9.74 2.30 -12.16
C TYR A 89 -10.93 1.42 -12.55
N ASN A 90 -12.03 2.04 -13.00
CA ASN A 90 -13.26 1.37 -13.38
C ASN A 90 -13.53 1.57 -14.87
N PRO A 91 -13.39 0.54 -15.72
CA PRO A 91 -13.67 0.66 -17.16
C PRO A 91 -15.11 1.06 -17.45
N VAL A 92 -16.04 0.65 -16.59
CA VAL A 92 -17.46 1.02 -16.69
C VAL A 92 -17.88 1.69 -15.38
N PRO A 93 -18.40 2.93 -15.42
CA PRO A 93 -18.93 3.60 -14.24
C PRO A 93 -20.08 2.81 -13.58
N SER A 94 -20.05 2.72 -12.26
CA SER A 94 -21.09 2.09 -11.43
C SER A 94 -21.55 3.05 -10.34
N GLN A 95 -22.58 2.67 -9.58
CA GLN A 95 -23.00 3.44 -8.41
C GLN A 95 -21.88 3.63 -7.39
N LEU A 96 -21.00 2.64 -7.25
CA LEU A 96 -19.80 2.74 -6.38
C LEU A 96 -18.83 3.80 -6.91
N THR A 97 -18.60 3.86 -8.22
CA THR A 97 -17.76 4.88 -8.85
C THR A 97 -18.35 6.28 -8.62
N VAL A 98 -19.66 6.44 -8.87
CA VAL A 98 -20.35 7.73 -8.69
C VAL A 98 -20.34 8.21 -7.24
N SER A 99 -20.42 7.29 -6.27
CA SER A 99 -20.35 7.62 -4.84
C SER A 99 -18.93 7.81 -4.29
N GLY A 100 -17.89 7.79 -5.15
CA GLY A 100 -16.48 7.91 -4.73
C GLY A 100 -15.88 6.62 -4.14
N ASN A 101 -16.60 5.51 -4.23
CA ASN A 101 -16.21 4.20 -3.73
C ASN A 101 -15.81 3.23 -4.85
N GLY A 102 -15.35 3.72 -5.99
CA GLY A 102 -14.97 2.91 -7.16
C GLY A 102 -13.92 1.84 -6.86
N HIS A 103 -13.08 2.03 -5.86
CA HIS A 103 -12.12 1.03 -5.37
C HIS A 103 -12.77 -0.24 -4.80
N LEU A 104 -14.06 -0.20 -4.45
CA LEU A 104 -14.85 -1.33 -3.97
C LEU A 104 -15.65 -2.03 -5.08
N ASP A 105 -15.64 -1.50 -6.31
CA ASP A 105 -16.33 -2.11 -7.44
C ASP A 105 -15.72 -3.47 -7.77
N PRO A 106 -16.52 -4.56 -7.84
CA PRO A 106 -15.98 -5.88 -8.18
C PRO A 106 -15.40 -5.97 -9.60
N ASN A 107 -15.78 -5.06 -10.50
CA ASN A 107 -15.29 -5.00 -11.87
C ASN A 107 -14.12 -4.00 -12.06
N TYR A 108 -13.50 -3.52 -10.97
CA TYR A 108 -12.34 -2.66 -11.07
C TYR A 108 -11.18 -3.34 -11.83
N ARG A 109 -10.37 -2.54 -12.48
CA ARG A 109 -9.10 -2.96 -13.08
C ARG A 109 -7.96 -2.28 -12.34
N ALA A 110 -6.77 -2.87 -12.42
CA ALA A 110 -5.58 -2.27 -11.82
C ALA A 110 -4.34 -2.57 -12.67
N LEU A 111 -3.54 -1.54 -12.90
CA LEU A 111 -2.22 -1.68 -13.51
C LEU A 111 -1.32 -2.54 -12.61
N GLY A 112 -0.54 -3.43 -13.21
CA GLY A 112 0.33 -4.37 -12.50
C GLY A 112 -0.37 -5.57 -11.85
N ILE A 113 -1.71 -5.68 -11.98
CA ILE A 113 -2.51 -6.78 -11.44
C ILE A 113 -3.40 -7.41 -12.51
N HIS A 114 -4.10 -6.59 -13.30
CA HIS A 114 -4.99 -7.04 -14.38
C HIS A 114 -4.47 -6.64 -15.75
N GLU A 115 -3.63 -5.65 -15.82
CA GLU A 115 -2.97 -5.09 -16.99
C GLU A 115 -1.53 -4.78 -16.65
N ASP A 116 -0.67 -4.59 -17.66
CA ASP A 116 0.75 -4.32 -17.48
C ASP A 116 0.98 -3.11 -16.55
N GLY A 117 1.94 -3.26 -15.64
CA GLY A 117 2.27 -2.32 -14.58
C GLY A 117 3.67 -1.73 -14.70
N SER A 118 4.23 -1.37 -13.57
CA SER A 118 5.37 -0.46 -13.46
C SER A 118 6.73 -1.14 -13.33
N PHE A 119 6.83 -2.45 -13.31
CA PHE A 119 8.15 -3.09 -13.33
C PHE A 119 8.69 -3.17 -14.77
N ALA A 120 8.62 -2.02 -15.45
CA ALA A 120 9.10 -1.77 -16.80
C ALA A 120 9.48 -0.30 -16.96
N GLU A 121 10.34 -0.01 -17.94
CA GLU A 121 10.79 1.37 -18.23
C GLU A 121 9.64 2.28 -18.67
N TYR A 122 8.59 1.72 -19.28
CA TYR A 122 7.40 2.47 -19.72
C TYR A 122 6.12 1.72 -19.35
N VAL A 123 5.09 2.48 -18.99
CA VAL A 123 3.75 1.99 -18.64
C VAL A 123 2.70 2.73 -19.48
N ARG A 124 1.81 1.98 -20.10
CA ARG A 124 0.63 2.53 -20.76
C ARG A 124 -0.48 2.78 -19.72
N ILE A 125 -0.92 4.00 -19.59
CA ILE A 125 -2.06 4.36 -18.73
C ILE A 125 -3.31 4.41 -19.61
N PRO A 126 -4.30 3.52 -19.38
CA PRO A 126 -5.51 3.44 -20.21
C PRO A 126 -6.35 4.70 -20.16
N SER A 127 -7.05 5.01 -21.24
CA SER A 127 -7.91 6.21 -21.36
C SER A 127 -8.95 6.31 -20.23
N HIS A 128 -9.53 5.20 -19.78
CA HIS A 128 -10.46 5.18 -18.65
C HIS A 128 -9.80 5.65 -17.34
N ALA A 129 -8.57 5.23 -17.07
CA ALA A 129 -7.82 5.68 -15.89
C ALA A 129 -7.49 7.17 -16.00
N VAL A 130 -7.07 7.64 -17.17
CA VAL A 130 -6.79 9.07 -17.43
C VAL A 130 -8.06 9.92 -17.23
N GLN A 131 -9.18 9.52 -17.80
CA GLN A 131 -10.48 10.23 -17.70
C GLN A 131 -11.02 10.27 -16.27
N GLN A 132 -10.74 9.25 -15.45
CA GLN A 132 -11.17 9.23 -14.04
C GLN A 132 -10.28 10.06 -13.13
N GLY A 133 -9.15 10.59 -13.63
CA GLY A 133 -8.20 11.38 -12.84
C GLY A 133 -7.21 10.54 -12.03
N ASN A 134 -6.87 9.34 -12.48
CA ASN A 134 -5.91 8.46 -11.82
C ASN A 134 -4.45 8.93 -11.93
N VAL A 135 -4.16 9.92 -12.79
CA VAL A 135 -2.82 10.48 -13.00
C VAL A 135 -2.70 11.80 -12.23
N PHE A 136 -1.85 11.84 -11.24
CA PHE A 136 -1.70 12.99 -10.33
C PHE A 136 -0.37 13.71 -10.58
N PRO A 137 -0.37 15.00 -10.95
CA PRO A 137 0.84 15.80 -10.97
C PRO A 137 1.53 15.83 -9.61
N ILE A 138 2.86 15.76 -9.62
CA ILE A 138 3.68 15.86 -8.40
C ILE A 138 4.55 17.12 -8.45
N ALA A 139 4.74 17.76 -7.30
CA ALA A 139 5.59 18.93 -7.17
C ALA A 139 7.07 18.58 -7.43
N ASP A 140 7.86 19.55 -7.88
CA ASP A 140 9.27 19.32 -8.26
C ASP A 140 10.15 18.82 -7.12
N HIS A 141 9.85 19.20 -5.89
CA HIS A 141 10.60 18.77 -4.70
C HIS A 141 10.22 17.36 -4.20
N VAL A 142 9.10 16.78 -4.64
CA VAL A 142 8.71 15.40 -4.30
C VAL A 142 9.48 14.44 -5.19
N SER A 143 10.22 13.51 -4.61
CA SER A 143 10.96 12.52 -5.40
C SER A 143 10.02 11.50 -6.03
N PHE A 144 10.43 10.86 -7.14
CA PHE A 144 9.67 9.75 -7.71
C PHE A 144 9.55 8.57 -6.75
N THR A 145 10.56 8.36 -5.91
CA THR A 145 10.56 7.33 -4.87
C THR A 145 9.41 7.52 -3.90
N GLU A 146 9.28 8.72 -3.39
CA GLU A 146 8.22 9.07 -2.43
C GLU A 146 6.84 9.07 -3.10
N ALA A 147 6.76 9.61 -4.31
CA ALA A 147 5.54 9.64 -5.11
C ALA A 147 5.02 8.25 -5.49
N ALA A 148 5.90 7.26 -5.73
CA ALA A 148 5.49 5.87 -5.95
C ALA A 148 4.83 5.25 -4.71
N MET A 149 5.24 5.66 -3.52
CA MET A 149 4.67 5.17 -2.25
C MET A 149 3.36 5.84 -1.84
N VAL A 150 2.86 6.81 -2.61
CA VAL A 150 1.51 7.38 -2.40
C VAL A 150 0.44 6.27 -2.48
N GLU A 151 0.62 5.29 -3.36
CA GLU A 151 -0.33 4.18 -3.52
C GLU A 151 -0.52 3.42 -2.20
N PRO A 152 0.49 2.74 -1.62
CA PRO A 152 0.32 1.98 -0.39
C PRO A 152 -0.03 2.87 0.81
N MET A 153 0.50 4.09 0.87
CA MET A 153 0.16 5.03 1.94
C MET A 153 -1.30 5.49 1.86
N SER A 154 -1.90 5.60 0.68
CA SER A 154 -3.31 5.93 0.53
C SER A 154 -4.24 4.78 0.94
N CYS A 155 -3.81 3.52 0.83
CA CYS A 155 -4.49 2.39 1.45
C CYS A 155 -4.47 2.50 2.99
N VAL A 156 -3.34 2.90 3.55
CA VAL A 156 -3.19 3.19 4.99
C VAL A 156 -4.06 4.38 5.40
N TYR A 157 -4.13 5.43 4.57
CA TYR A 157 -5.00 6.58 4.80
C TYR A 157 -6.48 6.18 4.82
N ASN A 158 -6.92 5.26 3.96
CA ASN A 158 -8.28 4.69 4.02
C ASN A 158 -8.55 4.03 5.37
N ALA A 159 -7.61 3.25 5.88
CA ALA A 159 -7.73 2.63 7.20
C ALA A 159 -7.70 3.65 8.34
N TYR A 160 -6.89 4.69 8.24
CA TYR A 160 -6.86 5.81 9.19
C TYR A 160 -8.22 6.50 9.30
N GLU A 161 -8.89 6.79 8.19
CA GLU A 161 -10.24 7.37 8.20
C GLU A 161 -11.27 6.44 8.86
N LYS A 162 -11.17 5.12 8.64
CA LYS A 162 -12.05 4.13 9.30
C LYS A 162 -11.75 3.96 10.78
N ALA A 163 -10.47 4.00 11.16
CA ALA A 163 -10.03 3.97 12.55
C ALA A 163 -10.49 5.20 13.33
N GLY A 164 -10.59 6.34 12.64
CA GLY A 164 -10.95 7.61 13.27
C GLY A 164 -10.01 7.97 14.41
N THR A 165 -8.69 7.77 14.23
CA THR A 165 -7.66 8.10 15.23
C THR A 165 -7.76 9.57 15.64
N ARG A 166 -7.71 9.84 16.94
CA ARG A 166 -7.90 11.17 17.54
C ARG A 166 -6.68 11.58 18.34
N PRO A 167 -6.46 12.89 18.55
CA PRO A 167 -5.45 13.35 19.49
C PRO A 167 -5.62 12.71 20.88
N GLY A 168 -4.51 12.17 21.40
CA GLY A 168 -4.47 11.50 22.69
C GLY A 168 -4.74 10.00 22.68
N ASP A 169 -5.27 9.42 21.58
CA ASP A 169 -5.50 7.97 21.47
C ASP A 169 -4.21 7.16 21.70
N ILE A 170 -4.36 5.99 22.31
CA ILE A 170 -3.33 4.95 22.32
C ILE A 170 -3.57 4.03 21.14
N VAL A 171 -2.66 4.02 20.17
CA VAL A 171 -2.75 3.21 18.95
C VAL A 171 -1.80 2.03 19.03
N LEU A 172 -2.32 0.82 18.87
CA LEU A 172 -1.54 -0.41 18.70
C LEU A 172 -1.58 -0.86 17.25
N ILE A 173 -0.41 -1.08 16.67
CA ILE A 173 -0.24 -1.63 15.33
C ILE A 173 0.43 -2.99 15.46
N ILE A 174 -0.20 -4.05 14.96
CA ILE A 174 0.34 -5.40 15.00
C ILE A 174 0.87 -5.77 13.62
N GLY A 175 2.20 -5.82 13.52
CA GLY A 175 2.98 -5.96 12.30
C GLY A 175 3.84 -4.73 12.04
N ALA A 176 5.17 -4.87 12.12
CA ALA A 176 6.17 -3.81 11.88
C ALA A 176 6.74 -3.85 10.45
N GLY A 177 6.00 -4.39 9.48
CA GLY A 177 6.34 -4.27 8.07
C GLY A 177 6.12 -2.83 7.57
N PRO A 178 6.40 -2.54 6.28
CA PRO A 178 6.28 -1.19 5.74
C PRO A 178 4.89 -0.58 5.96
N ILE A 179 3.85 -1.36 5.81
CA ILE A 179 2.46 -0.95 6.06
C ILE A 179 2.24 -0.58 7.54
N GLY A 180 2.77 -1.38 8.47
CA GLY A 180 2.66 -1.08 9.90
C GLY A 180 3.37 0.21 10.29
N VAL A 181 4.56 0.47 9.73
CA VAL A 181 5.28 1.73 9.96
C VAL A 181 4.55 2.91 9.32
N MET A 182 3.94 2.75 8.14
CA MET A 182 3.08 3.78 7.54
C MET A 182 1.87 4.10 8.45
N HIS A 183 1.23 3.09 9.05
CA HIS A 183 0.17 3.30 10.05
C HIS A 183 0.68 4.06 11.28
N ALA A 184 1.89 3.76 11.74
CA ALA A 184 2.49 4.47 12.87
C ALA A 184 2.72 5.96 12.56
N LYS A 185 3.28 6.26 11.38
CA LYS A 185 3.50 7.63 10.92
C LYS A 185 2.21 8.45 10.87
N ILE A 186 1.15 7.91 10.24
CA ILE A 186 -0.12 8.64 10.14
C ILE A 186 -0.84 8.75 11.49
N SER A 187 -0.73 7.75 12.36
CA SER A 187 -1.30 7.82 13.70
C SER A 187 -0.62 8.90 14.55
N LYS A 188 0.70 9.03 14.42
CA LYS A 188 1.45 10.12 15.06
C LYS A 188 1.05 11.47 14.49
N LEU A 189 0.95 11.61 13.17
CA LEU A 189 0.51 12.83 12.50
C LEU A 189 -0.91 13.23 12.96
N ALA A 190 -1.79 12.27 13.22
CA ALA A 190 -3.14 12.50 13.77
C ALA A 190 -3.16 12.91 15.25
N GLY A 191 -2.00 12.95 15.91
CA GLY A 191 -1.87 13.36 17.30
C GLY A 191 -2.09 12.24 18.33
N ALA A 192 -1.94 10.97 17.93
CA ALA A 192 -1.98 9.85 18.88
C ALA A 192 -1.03 10.11 20.07
N GLY A 193 -1.53 9.89 21.28
CA GLY A 193 -0.77 10.08 22.52
C GLY A 193 0.33 9.04 22.72
N LYS A 194 0.07 7.81 22.25
CA LYS A 194 1.06 6.73 22.15
C LYS A 194 0.87 5.96 20.85
N VAL A 195 1.96 5.65 20.16
CA VAL A 195 1.99 4.76 19.02
C VAL A 195 2.84 3.54 19.38
N ILE A 196 2.19 2.39 19.43
CA ILE A 196 2.79 1.12 19.84
C ILE A 196 2.84 0.21 18.62
N ILE A 197 4.00 -0.34 18.31
CA ILE A 197 4.21 -1.26 17.18
C ILE A 197 4.67 -2.61 17.75
N ASN A 198 4.00 -3.66 17.32
CA ASN A 198 4.33 -5.04 17.70
C ASN A 198 4.76 -5.85 16.47
N ASP A 199 5.78 -6.66 16.63
CA ASP A 199 6.18 -7.70 15.66
C ASP A 199 6.90 -8.85 16.39
N VAL A 200 7.01 -9.99 15.71
CA VAL A 200 7.82 -11.11 16.18
C VAL A 200 9.31 -10.94 15.81
N HIS A 201 9.60 -10.12 14.79
CA HIS A 201 10.94 -9.84 14.27
C HIS A 201 11.54 -8.58 14.91
N SER A 202 12.59 -8.75 15.73
CA SER A 202 13.31 -7.65 16.38
C SER A 202 13.87 -6.64 15.39
N GLU A 203 14.39 -7.09 14.26
CA GLU A 203 15.02 -6.27 13.23
C GLU A 203 14.02 -5.24 12.64
N ARG A 204 12.77 -5.64 12.43
CA ARG A 204 11.72 -4.73 11.97
C ARG A 204 11.35 -3.68 13.02
N LEU A 205 11.33 -4.08 14.29
CA LEU A 205 11.09 -3.16 15.39
C LEU A 205 12.24 -2.14 15.55
N GLU A 206 13.48 -2.57 15.31
CA GLU A 206 14.65 -1.71 15.30
C GLU A 206 14.58 -0.69 14.14
N MET A 207 14.22 -1.14 12.93
CA MET A 207 14.00 -0.24 11.79
C MET A 207 12.90 0.79 12.09
N ALA A 208 11.77 0.37 12.68
CA ALA A 208 10.70 1.27 13.06
C ALA A 208 11.17 2.34 14.07
N ARG A 209 11.97 1.95 15.09
CA ARG A 209 12.59 2.90 16.04
C ARG A 209 13.61 3.82 15.40
N GLY A 210 14.32 3.33 14.38
CA GLY A 210 15.28 4.14 13.61
C GLY A 210 14.57 5.24 12.80
N ILE A 211 13.35 4.99 12.34
CA ILE A 211 12.51 5.97 11.64
C ILE A 211 11.96 7.02 12.61
N ASP A 212 11.46 6.58 13.77
CA ASP A 212 10.96 7.48 14.81
C ASP A 212 11.15 6.85 16.20
N SER A 213 12.04 7.44 16.98
CA SER A 213 12.38 6.98 18.33
C SER A 213 11.24 7.09 19.35
N SER A 214 10.16 7.81 19.02
CA SER A 214 8.97 7.91 19.86
C SER A 214 8.03 6.71 19.74
N PHE A 215 8.23 5.83 18.75
CA PHE A 215 7.46 4.61 18.65
C PHE A 215 7.83 3.64 19.77
N ILE A 216 6.81 3.18 20.49
CA ILE A 216 6.98 2.14 21.51
C ILE A 216 6.93 0.79 20.81
N THR A 217 7.98 -0.02 20.92
CA THR A 217 8.04 -1.32 20.23
C THR A 217 7.92 -2.46 21.23
N ILE A 218 7.13 -3.49 20.88
CA ILE A 218 6.92 -4.70 21.68
C ILE A 218 7.22 -5.91 20.80
N GLN A 219 8.10 -6.79 21.26
CA GLN A 219 8.40 -8.05 20.57
C GLN A 219 7.56 -9.20 21.15
N GLY A 220 6.95 -10.00 20.28
CA GLY A 220 6.20 -11.19 20.68
C GLY A 220 4.81 -10.90 21.27
N ASP A 221 4.45 -11.55 22.38
CA ASP A 221 3.14 -11.39 23.01
C ASP A 221 3.00 -9.98 23.62
N VAL A 222 1.88 -9.34 23.32
CA VAL A 222 1.63 -7.94 23.69
C VAL A 222 0.78 -7.79 24.95
N ARG A 223 0.13 -8.84 25.46
CA ARG A 223 -0.94 -8.74 26.48
C ARG A 223 -0.50 -8.02 27.73
N ASP A 224 0.58 -8.48 28.36
CA ASP A 224 1.04 -7.90 29.63
C ASP A 224 1.59 -6.50 29.45
N GLU A 225 2.34 -6.29 28.37
CA GLU A 225 2.93 -4.98 28.10
C GLU A 225 1.88 -3.93 27.75
N ILE A 226 0.88 -4.28 26.94
CA ILE A 226 -0.26 -3.41 26.66
C ILE A 226 -1.02 -3.08 27.94
N LYS A 227 -1.29 -4.05 28.81
CA LYS A 227 -1.92 -3.82 30.10
C LYS A 227 -1.10 -2.82 30.95
N ARG A 228 0.21 -2.96 30.97
CA ARG A 228 1.11 -2.04 31.69
C ARG A 228 1.10 -0.63 31.09
N LEU A 229 1.23 -0.53 29.75
CA LEU A 229 1.31 0.75 29.03
C LEU A 229 0.00 1.57 29.05
N THR A 230 -1.13 0.87 29.19
CA THR A 230 -2.48 1.47 29.18
C THR A 230 -3.12 1.53 30.57
N GLY A 231 -2.40 1.13 31.64
CA GLY A 231 -2.99 1.03 32.98
C GLY A 231 -4.15 0.03 33.05
N GLY A 232 -4.21 -0.96 32.16
CA GLY A 232 -5.27 -1.96 32.08
C GLY A 232 -6.45 -1.58 31.20
N ALA A 233 -6.51 -0.35 30.65
CA ALA A 233 -7.64 0.11 29.84
C ALA A 233 -7.68 -0.53 28.44
N GLY A 234 -6.52 -0.91 27.89
CA GLY A 234 -6.35 -1.34 26.49
C GLY A 234 -6.12 -0.18 25.51
N PRO A 235 -5.76 -0.46 24.25
CA PRO A 235 -5.59 0.55 23.21
C PRO A 235 -6.94 1.06 22.69
N ASP A 236 -7.00 2.37 22.38
CA ASP A 236 -8.18 3.01 21.78
C ASP A 236 -8.36 2.62 20.32
N VAL A 237 -7.24 2.39 19.60
CA VAL A 237 -7.22 1.95 18.22
C VAL A 237 -6.27 0.77 18.07
N ILE A 238 -6.73 -0.29 17.39
CA ILE A 238 -5.89 -1.44 17.03
C ILE A 238 -5.95 -1.68 15.53
N ILE A 239 -4.77 -1.79 14.90
CA ILE A 239 -4.65 -2.07 13.47
C ILE A 239 -3.89 -3.37 13.29
N THR A 240 -4.52 -4.38 12.65
CA THR A 240 -3.85 -5.64 12.34
C THR A 240 -3.21 -5.53 10.94
N ALA A 241 -1.92 -5.24 10.89
CA ALA A 241 -1.14 -5.06 9.66
C ALA A 241 -0.38 -6.33 9.23
N CYS A 242 -0.85 -7.50 9.65
CA CYS A 242 -0.27 -8.80 9.30
C CYS A 242 -1.35 -9.83 8.97
N PRO A 243 -1.04 -10.87 8.13
CA PRO A 243 -2.03 -11.86 7.69
C PRO A 243 -2.15 -13.06 8.67
N VAL A 244 -2.32 -12.78 9.97
CA VAL A 244 -2.36 -13.79 11.04
C VAL A 244 -3.73 -13.79 11.71
N PRO A 245 -4.52 -14.87 11.60
CA PRO A 245 -5.88 -14.93 12.15
C PRO A 245 -5.97 -14.68 13.65
N GLU A 246 -5.04 -15.24 14.42
CA GLU A 246 -4.99 -15.16 15.89
C GLU A 246 -4.83 -13.70 16.37
N VAL A 247 -4.20 -12.87 15.55
CA VAL A 247 -4.02 -11.43 15.84
C VAL A 247 -5.36 -10.67 15.77
N GLN A 248 -6.28 -11.08 14.89
CA GLN A 248 -7.62 -10.48 14.81
C GLN A 248 -8.46 -10.83 16.04
N THR A 249 -8.37 -12.07 16.55
CA THR A 249 -8.97 -12.47 17.83
C THR A 249 -8.38 -11.67 18.99
N LEU A 250 -7.06 -11.62 19.08
CA LEU A 250 -6.32 -10.86 20.10
C LEU A 250 -6.74 -9.38 20.13
N ALA A 251 -6.92 -8.76 18.97
CA ALA A 251 -7.30 -7.35 18.88
C ALA A 251 -8.65 -7.08 19.60
N VAL A 252 -9.63 -7.97 19.46
CA VAL A 252 -10.92 -7.88 20.17
C VAL A 252 -10.75 -8.06 21.67
N GLU A 253 -9.88 -8.98 22.10
CA GLU A 253 -9.65 -9.28 23.52
C GLU A 253 -9.06 -8.10 24.28
N ILE A 254 -8.09 -7.38 23.67
CA ILE A 254 -7.28 -6.37 24.38
C ILE A 254 -7.72 -4.92 24.14
N ALA A 255 -8.69 -4.68 23.26
CA ALA A 255 -9.18 -3.34 22.96
C ALA A 255 -9.79 -2.64 24.19
N ALA A 256 -9.61 -1.33 24.28
CA ALA A 256 -10.29 -0.49 25.27
C ALA A 256 -11.82 -0.49 25.08
N ILE A 257 -12.55 -0.04 26.11
CA ILE A 257 -13.99 0.26 25.96
C ILE A 257 -14.17 1.32 24.87
N SER A 258 -15.13 1.12 23.97
CA SER A 258 -15.35 1.94 22.76
C SER A 258 -14.15 1.93 21.80
N GLY A 259 -13.28 0.94 21.89
CA GLY A 259 -12.13 0.75 21.02
C GLY A 259 -12.52 0.52 19.57
N ARG A 260 -11.62 0.89 18.66
CA ARG A 260 -11.78 0.79 17.20
C ARG A 260 -10.72 -0.14 16.64
N ILE A 261 -11.16 -1.19 15.94
CA ILE A 261 -10.29 -2.24 15.42
C ILE A 261 -10.40 -2.25 13.90
N VAL A 262 -9.26 -2.17 13.23
CA VAL A 262 -9.19 -2.22 11.76
C VAL A 262 -8.42 -3.46 11.31
N PHE A 263 -9.10 -4.35 10.61
CA PHE A 263 -8.49 -5.47 9.93
C PHE A 263 -7.95 -5.00 8.57
N PHE A 264 -6.67 -4.72 8.52
CA PHE A 264 -5.98 -4.26 7.31
C PHE A 264 -5.35 -5.42 6.52
N GLY A 265 -4.62 -6.29 7.21
CA GLY A 265 -3.99 -7.47 6.60
C GLY A 265 -5.05 -8.51 6.21
N GLY A 266 -5.17 -8.79 4.90
CA GLY A 266 -6.03 -9.88 4.42
C GLY A 266 -5.48 -11.25 4.82
N LEU A 267 -6.36 -12.17 5.23
CA LEU A 267 -5.99 -13.52 5.64
C LEU A 267 -5.89 -14.48 4.45
N PRO A 268 -5.11 -15.57 4.55
CA PRO A 268 -5.15 -16.67 3.60
C PRO A 268 -6.57 -17.24 3.47
N LYS A 269 -6.97 -17.63 2.26
CA LYS A 269 -8.35 -18.08 1.96
C LYS A 269 -8.79 -19.28 2.82
N ASP A 270 -7.87 -20.18 3.09
CA ASP A 270 -8.09 -21.39 3.90
C ASP A 270 -8.17 -21.11 5.42
N ARG A 271 -7.78 -19.91 5.87
CA ARG A 271 -7.75 -19.48 7.27
C ARG A 271 -8.50 -18.15 7.48
N ALA A 272 -9.44 -17.82 6.61
CA ALA A 272 -10.15 -16.53 6.63
C ALA A 272 -11.29 -16.47 7.66
N VAL A 273 -11.70 -17.60 8.24
CA VAL A 273 -12.71 -17.65 9.30
C VAL A 273 -12.04 -17.54 10.67
N VAL A 274 -12.39 -16.49 11.41
CA VAL A 274 -11.76 -16.16 12.70
C VAL A 274 -12.82 -16.14 13.79
N PRO A 275 -12.60 -16.84 14.93
CA PRO A 275 -13.52 -16.77 16.08
C PRO A 275 -13.35 -15.41 16.79
N LEU A 276 -14.42 -14.64 16.90
CA LEU A 276 -14.47 -13.39 17.65
C LEU A 276 -15.47 -13.50 18.79
N ASP A 277 -15.09 -13.05 19.98
CA ASP A 277 -16.02 -12.96 21.12
C ASP A 277 -17.00 -11.80 20.91
N SER A 278 -18.21 -12.14 20.51
CA SER A 278 -19.29 -11.17 20.25
C SER A 278 -19.74 -10.43 21.51
N ASN A 279 -19.59 -11.03 22.70
CA ASN A 279 -19.91 -10.36 23.95
C ASN A 279 -18.90 -9.25 24.29
N LEU A 280 -17.61 -9.46 24.00
CA LEU A 280 -16.63 -8.38 24.12
C LEU A 280 -16.98 -7.23 23.20
N ILE A 281 -17.33 -7.51 21.93
CA ILE A 281 -17.75 -6.49 20.97
C ILE A 281 -18.97 -5.74 21.49
N HIS A 282 -19.98 -6.46 21.98
CA HIS A 282 -21.24 -5.89 22.48
C HIS A 282 -21.03 -5.06 23.76
N TYR A 283 -20.49 -5.68 24.81
CA TYR A 283 -20.42 -5.03 26.13
C TYR A 283 -19.34 -3.95 26.23
N ARG A 284 -18.31 -4.00 25.40
CA ARG A 284 -17.29 -2.92 25.31
C ARG A 284 -17.62 -1.90 24.23
N GLN A 285 -18.71 -2.06 23.50
CA GLN A 285 -19.14 -1.15 22.42
C GLN A 285 -18.02 -0.96 21.38
N LEU A 286 -17.37 -2.06 20.97
CA LEU A 286 -16.26 -2.01 20.01
C LEU A 286 -16.76 -1.75 18.58
N VAL A 287 -15.95 -1.02 17.81
CA VAL A 287 -16.12 -0.89 16.38
C VAL A 287 -15.07 -1.78 15.70
N VAL A 288 -15.54 -2.84 15.02
CA VAL A 288 -14.68 -3.72 14.22
C VAL A 288 -14.97 -3.49 12.75
N THR A 289 -13.95 -3.15 11.97
CA THR A 289 -14.08 -2.82 10.55
C THR A 289 -12.92 -3.39 9.75
N GLY A 290 -13.08 -3.46 8.42
CA GLY A 290 -12.01 -3.81 7.48
C GLY A 290 -11.85 -2.72 6.43
N THR A 291 -10.70 -2.73 5.77
CA THR A 291 -10.41 -1.83 4.65
C THR A 291 -9.74 -2.57 3.51
N THR A 292 -9.91 -2.07 2.31
CA THR A 292 -9.20 -2.56 1.13
C THR A 292 -9.01 -1.43 0.14
N ARG A 293 -7.82 -1.36 -0.45
CA ARG A 293 -7.48 -0.37 -1.48
C ARG A 293 -7.73 1.08 -1.03
N GLN A 294 -7.78 2.02 -1.95
CA GLN A 294 -7.99 3.45 -1.73
C GLN A 294 -8.87 4.06 -2.82
N SER A 295 -9.61 5.09 -2.47
CA SER A 295 -10.28 5.97 -3.44
C SER A 295 -9.31 7.03 -3.99
N LEU A 296 -9.66 7.64 -5.12
CA LEU A 296 -8.87 8.75 -5.69
C LEU A 296 -8.77 9.94 -4.72
N ARG A 297 -9.83 10.22 -3.95
CA ARG A 297 -9.81 11.25 -2.91
C ARG A 297 -8.75 10.98 -1.84
N GLN A 298 -8.64 9.72 -1.40
CA GLN A 298 -7.64 9.32 -0.40
C GLN A 298 -6.24 9.36 -0.99
N PHE A 299 -6.07 8.99 -2.26
CA PHE A 299 -4.80 9.13 -2.97
C PHE A 299 -4.36 10.59 -3.05
N GLN A 300 -5.26 11.49 -3.45
CA GLN A 300 -5.00 12.93 -3.50
C GLN A 300 -4.65 13.50 -2.12
N ALA A 301 -5.40 13.13 -1.07
CA ALA A 301 -5.13 13.60 0.29
C ALA A 301 -3.75 13.13 0.79
N THR A 302 -3.36 11.90 0.48
CA THR A 302 -2.03 11.36 0.82
C THR A 302 -0.93 12.11 0.08
N LEU A 303 -1.10 12.35 -1.22
CA LEU A 303 -0.13 13.12 -2.01
C LEU A 303 0.02 14.55 -1.46
N ALA A 304 -1.08 15.18 -1.04
CA ALA A 304 -1.02 16.51 -0.42
C ALA A 304 -0.19 16.50 0.88
N LEU A 305 -0.38 15.52 1.76
CA LEU A 305 0.42 15.39 2.99
C LEU A 305 1.93 15.26 2.70
N ILE A 306 2.29 14.55 1.65
CA ILE A 306 3.68 14.39 1.21
C ILE A 306 4.19 15.72 0.63
N THR A 307 3.41 16.34 -0.26
CA THR A 307 3.79 17.62 -0.91
C THR A 307 4.01 18.73 0.12
N GLU A 308 3.19 18.80 1.16
CA GLU A 308 3.33 19.79 2.25
C GLU A 308 4.40 19.41 3.29
N GLY A 309 5.11 18.29 3.11
CA GLY A 309 6.15 17.82 4.03
C GLY A 309 5.62 17.34 5.39
N ALA A 310 4.30 17.16 5.53
CA ALA A 310 3.69 16.63 6.75
C ALA A 310 3.94 15.13 6.91
N LEU A 311 4.22 14.44 5.82
CA LEU A 311 4.51 13.00 5.78
C LEU A 311 5.71 12.76 4.87
N CYS A 312 6.74 12.09 5.38
CA CYS A 312 7.90 11.64 4.63
C CYS A 312 7.86 10.11 4.54
N LEU A 313 8.10 9.54 3.37
CA LEU A 313 8.10 8.10 3.12
C LEU A 313 9.44 7.55 2.63
N GLU A 314 10.40 8.40 2.26
CA GLU A 314 11.71 7.97 1.75
C GLU A 314 12.50 7.13 2.76
N ASP A 315 12.34 7.39 4.05
CA ASP A 315 12.96 6.66 5.15
C ASP A 315 12.47 5.20 5.28
N LEU A 316 11.40 4.84 4.57
CA LEU A 316 10.91 3.46 4.47
C LEU A 316 11.70 2.65 3.43
N VAL A 317 12.41 3.27 2.51
CA VAL A 317 13.14 2.57 1.43
C VAL A 317 14.47 2.04 1.97
N THR A 318 14.53 0.73 2.15
CA THR A 318 15.71 0.05 2.70
C THR A 318 16.60 -0.57 1.62
N SER A 319 16.09 -0.73 0.39
CA SER A 319 16.88 -1.23 -0.74
C SER A 319 16.44 -0.63 -2.07
N THR A 320 17.40 -0.51 -2.98
CA THR A 320 17.18 -0.01 -4.35
C THR A 320 17.82 -0.99 -5.32
N HIS A 321 17.08 -1.37 -6.34
CA HIS A 321 17.49 -2.34 -7.34
C HIS A 321 17.19 -1.81 -8.76
N PRO A 322 18.01 -2.12 -9.76
CA PRO A 322 17.61 -1.92 -11.16
C PRO A 322 16.48 -2.89 -11.52
N VAL A 323 15.76 -2.64 -12.60
CA VAL A 323 14.64 -3.49 -13.05
C VAL A 323 15.08 -4.94 -13.34
N GLU A 324 16.33 -5.13 -13.74
CA GLU A 324 16.96 -6.43 -13.97
C GLU A 324 17.03 -7.30 -12.70
N ASP A 325 17.05 -6.66 -11.54
CA ASP A 325 17.13 -7.31 -10.23
C ASP A 325 15.77 -7.37 -9.49
N THR A 326 14.66 -7.31 -10.25
CA THR A 326 13.30 -7.34 -9.68
C THR A 326 13.06 -8.54 -8.76
N GLU A 327 13.56 -9.73 -9.09
CA GLU A 327 13.45 -10.91 -8.20
C GLU A 327 14.14 -10.67 -6.85
N LYS A 328 15.32 -10.03 -6.84
CA LYS A 328 16.02 -9.68 -5.58
C LYS A 328 15.23 -8.67 -4.76
N ALA A 329 14.61 -7.67 -5.42
CA ALA A 329 13.75 -6.70 -4.77
C ALA A 329 12.51 -7.35 -4.12
N ILE A 330 11.87 -8.31 -4.81
CA ILE A 330 10.74 -9.09 -4.28
C ILE A 330 11.19 -9.99 -3.14
N ALA A 331 12.34 -10.65 -3.26
CA ALA A 331 12.90 -11.53 -2.23
C ALA A 331 13.24 -10.76 -0.93
N ALA A 332 13.79 -9.55 -1.03
CA ALA A 332 14.06 -8.69 0.12
C ALA A 332 12.79 -8.37 0.91
N MET A 333 11.67 -8.09 0.21
CA MET A 333 10.36 -7.89 0.83
C MET A 333 9.81 -9.18 1.48
N ALA A 334 9.93 -10.32 0.78
CA ALA A 334 9.42 -11.61 1.24
C ALA A 334 10.16 -12.11 2.51
N ASN A 335 11.47 -11.92 2.57
CA ASN A 335 12.33 -12.39 3.67
C ASN A 335 12.36 -11.43 4.87
N ALA A 336 11.58 -10.37 4.85
CA ALA A 336 11.51 -9.39 5.94
C ALA A 336 12.85 -8.72 6.30
N THR A 337 13.82 -8.71 5.37
CA THR A 337 15.15 -8.13 5.58
C THR A 337 15.20 -6.61 5.46
N GLY A 338 14.05 -5.98 5.15
CA GLY A 338 13.88 -4.54 5.03
C GLY A 338 12.41 -4.13 5.11
N LEU A 339 12.14 -2.84 4.89
CA LEU A 339 10.78 -2.30 4.83
C LEU A 339 10.31 -2.21 3.38
N LYS A 340 10.82 -1.28 2.59
CA LYS A 340 10.44 -1.12 1.18
C LYS A 340 11.65 -1.33 0.25
N SER A 341 11.42 -2.10 -0.81
CA SER A 341 12.34 -2.20 -1.95
C SER A 341 11.80 -1.35 -3.10
N ARG A 342 12.66 -0.54 -3.69
CA ARG A 342 12.28 0.23 -4.88
C ARG A 342 13.04 -0.29 -6.11
N LEU A 343 12.41 -0.19 -7.27
CA LEU A 343 13.06 -0.32 -8.57
C LEU A 343 13.44 1.07 -9.10
N ALA A 344 14.69 1.21 -9.55
CA ALA A 344 15.20 2.39 -10.20
C ALA A 344 15.35 2.10 -11.71
N PHE A 345 15.04 3.10 -12.51
CA PHE A 345 15.12 3.04 -13.96
C PHE A 345 16.19 4.01 -14.47
N ALA A 346 16.82 3.68 -15.60
CA ALA A 346 17.77 4.58 -16.23
C ALA A 346 17.07 5.87 -16.64
N SER A 347 17.69 7.02 -16.32
CA SER A 347 17.20 8.37 -16.66
C SER A 347 17.35 8.68 -18.12
#